data_adefbb087728765ce87819024e2e0e45
#
_entry.id   adefbb087728765ce87819024e2e0e45
#
_cell.length_a   1.000
_cell.length_b   1.000
_cell.length_c   1.000
_cell.angle_alpha   90.00
_cell.angle_beta   90.00
_cell.angle_gamma   90.00
#
_symmetry.space_group_name_H-M   'P 1'
#
loop_
_entity.id
_entity.type
_entity.pdbx_description
1 polymer ?
#
loop_
_entity_poly.entity_id
_entity_poly.type
_entity_poly.pdbx_seq_one_letter_code
_entity_poly.pdbx_strand_id
1 'polypeptide(L)' 'GEDGVVKSVVGEGKIKRRLFDMGITPGAEIHMRKKAPLGDPIEVTLRGYELTLRKTEAVCVKMEDKG' A
#
# COMPACT_ATOMS: atom_id res chain seq x y z
N GLY A 1 -4.09 1.11 14.02
CA GLY A 1 -3.44 1.04 12.74
C GLY A 1 -2.13 0.30 12.80
N GLU A 2 -1.75 -0.23 11.69
CA GLU A 2 -0.49 -0.93 11.53
C GLU A 2 0.43 -0.12 10.65
N ASP A 3 1.67 0.00 11.09
CA ASP A 3 2.68 0.69 10.32
C ASP A 3 3.60 -0.34 9.68
N GLY A 4 4.07 -0.04 8.50
CA GLY A 4 5.00 -0.91 7.81
C GLY A 4 5.79 -0.18 6.77
N VAL A 5 6.79 -0.86 6.26
CA VAL A 5 7.65 -0.35 5.20
C VAL A 5 7.46 -1.25 3.98
N VAL A 6 7.34 -0.66 2.82
CA VAL A 6 7.21 -1.42 1.59
C VAL A 6 8.52 -2.15 1.32
N LYS A 7 8.45 -3.47 1.27
CA LYS A 7 9.61 -4.30 0.97
C LYS A 7 9.79 -4.43 -0.53
N SER A 8 8.71 -4.73 -1.23
CA SER A 8 8.73 -4.85 -2.68
C SER A 8 7.33 -4.69 -3.24
N VAL A 9 7.26 -4.42 -4.52
CA VAL A 9 5.99 -4.33 -5.23
C VAL A 9 6.02 -5.37 -6.35
N VAL A 10 5.03 -6.23 -6.38
CA VAL A 10 4.91 -7.29 -7.38
C VAL A 10 3.65 -7.09 -8.20
N GLY A 11 3.47 -7.88 -9.24
CA GLY A 11 2.27 -7.86 -10.04
C GLY A 11 2.55 -7.48 -11.49
N GLU A 12 1.48 -7.33 -12.26
CA GLU A 12 1.59 -6.96 -13.66
C GLU A 12 2.09 -5.53 -13.82
N GLY A 13 2.68 -5.24 -14.97
CA GLY A 13 3.29 -3.95 -15.22
C GLY A 13 2.38 -2.75 -14.98
N LYS A 14 1.11 -2.86 -15.37
CA LYS A 14 0.15 -1.76 -15.19
C LYS A 14 -0.10 -1.46 -13.73
N ILE A 15 -0.31 -2.50 -12.93
CA ILE A 15 -0.58 -2.34 -11.50
C ILE A 15 0.67 -1.82 -10.81
N LYS A 16 1.80 -2.41 -11.12
CA LYS A 16 3.07 -2.01 -10.53
C LYS A 16 3.39 -0.54 -10.83
N ARG A 17 3.19 -0.14 -12.08
CA ARG A 17 3.43 1.24 -12.48
C ARG A 17 2.49 2.21 -11.76
N ARG A 18 1.23 1.83 -11.64
CA ARG A 18 0.27 2.66 -10.92
C ARG A 18 0.65 2.85 -9.46
N LEU A 19 1.10 1.77 -8.82
CA LEU A 19 1.53 1.84 -7.43
C LEU A 19 2.75 2.75 -7.29
N PHE A 20 3.70 2.64 -8.20
CA PHE A 20 4.87 3.50 -8.20
C PHE A 20 4.49 4.97 -8.42
N ASP A 21 3.54 5.21 -9.31
CA ASP A 21 3.06 6.58 -9.57
C ASP A 21 2.41 7.19 -8.34
N MET A 22 1.82 6.38 -7.49
CA MET A 22 1.24 6.82 -6.22
C MET A 22 2.28 7.02 -5.13
N GLY A 23 3.53 6.65 -5.39
CA GLY A 23 4.59 6.75 -4.40
C GLY A 23 4.83 5.50 -3.59
N ILE A 24 4.17 4.40 -3.94
CA ILE A 24 4.35 3.12 -3.25
C ILE A 24 5.55 2.43 -3.87
N THR A 25 6.72 2.68 -3.30
CA THR A 25 7.99 2.15 -3.78
C THR A 25 8.70 1.45 -2.64
N PRO A 26 9.64 0.55 -2.94
CA PRO A 26 10.41 -0.10 -1.88
C PRO A 26 11.06 0.93 -0.96
N GLY A 27 10.89 0.74 0.34
CA GLY A 27 11.40 1.67 1.34
C GLY A 27 10.40 2.70 1.81
N ALA A 28 9.24 2.83 1.15
CA ALA A 28 8.23 3.79 1.55
C ALA A 28 7.54 3.32 2.83
N GLU A 29 7.30 4.26 3.74
CA GLU A 29 6.58 3.96 4.97
C GLU A 29 5.09 4.17 4.72
N ILE A 30 4.30 3.17 5.08
CA ILE A 30 2.85 3.20 4.93
C ILE A 30 2.19 2.94 6.27
N HIS A 31 1.20 3.74 6.58
CA HIS A 31 0.39 3.57 7.78
C HIS A 31 -1.00 3.14 7.37
N MET A 32 -1.42 1.98 7.81
CA MET A 32 -2.78 1.52 7.53
C MET A 32 -3.75 2.27 8.43
N ARG A 33 -4.69 2.96 7.81
CA ARG A 33 -5.64 3.77 8.56
C ARG A 33 -6.93 3.03 8.81
N LYS A 34 -7.48 2.43 7.78
CA LYS A 34 -8.82 1.88 7.88
C LYS A 34 -9.04 0.81 6.83
N LYS A 35 -9.74 -0.22 7.23
CA LYS A 35 -10.19 -1.26 6.30
C LYS A 35 -11.70 -1.18 6.20
N ALA A 36 -12.22 -1.33 5.00
CA ALA A 36 -13.66 -1.48 4.83
C ALA A 36 -14.08 -2.82 5.47
N PRO A 37 -15.35 -2.96 5.83
CA PRO A 37 -15.83 -4.21 6.45
C PRO A 37 -15.50 -5.45 5.63
N LEU A 38 -15.46 -5.34 4.32
CA LEU A 38 -15.12 -6.45 3.43
C LEU A 38 -13.67 -6.46 3.01
N GLY A 39 -12.85 -5.58 3.60
CA GLY A 39 -11.44 -5.49 3.26
C GLY A 39 -11.12 -4.75 1.98
N ASP A 40 -12.11 -4.11 1.35
CA ASP A 40 -11.93 -3.39 0.10
C ASP A 40 -12.89 -2.19 0.08
N PRO A 41 -12.40 -0.96 -0.13
CA PRO A 41 -11.00 -0.59 -0.29
C PRO A 41 -10.25 -0.47 1.03
N ILE A 42 -8.94 -0.37 0.93
CA ILE A 42 -8.05 -0.19 2.07
C ILE A 42 -7.52 1.24 2.05
N GLU A 43 -7.65 1.95 3.15
CA GLU A 43 -7.15 3.31 3.24
C GLU A 43 -5.80 3.32 3.97
N VAL A 44 -4.82 3.97 3.36
CA VAL A 44 -3.48 4.07 3.93
C VAL A 44 -2.99 5.51 3.86
N THR A 45 -2.02 5.84 4.71
CA THR A 45 -1.36 7.13 4.67
C THR A 45 0.08 6.91 4.24
N LEU A 46 0.52 7.72 3.27
CA LEU A 46 1.87 7.66 2.74
C LEU A 46 2.40 9.08 2.64
N ARG A 47 3.46 9.37 3.41
CA ARG A 47 4.08 10.71 3.41
C ARG A 47 3.09 11.84 3.60
N GLY A 48 2.12 11.64 4.49
CA GLY A 48 1.11 12.65 4.75
C GLY A 48 -0.06 12.66 3.77
N TYR A 49 -0.03 11.82 2.75
CA TYR A 49 -1.12 11.67 1.81
C TYR A 49 -2.01 10.51 2.20
N GLU A 50 -3.28 10.68 2.00
CA GLU A 50 -4.22 9.58 2.16
C GLU A 50 -4.46 8.94 0.80
N LEU A 51 -4.25 7.64 0.74
CA LEU A 51 -4.44 6.86 -0.48
C LEU A 51 -5.45 5.77 -0.23
N THR A 52 -6.18 5.42 -1.27
CA THR A 52 -7.13 4.31 -1.23
C THR A 52 -6.65 3.26 -2.21
N LEU A 53 -6.46 2.05 -1.72
CA LEU A 53 -6.02 0.93 -2.54
C LEU A 53 -7.13 -0.11 -2.62
N ARG A 54 -7.33 -0.64 -3.80
CA ARG A 54 -8.21 -1.78 -3.95
C ARG A 54 -7.46 -3.01 -3.44
N LYS A 55 -8.21 -4.00 -2.98
CA LYS A 55 -7.63 -5.24 -2.50
C LYS A 55 -6.69 -5.85 -3.53
N THR A 56 -7.07 -5.80 -4.82
CA THR A 56 -6.25 -6.33 -5.91
C THR A 56 -4.92 -5.60 -6.04
N GLU A 57 -4.89 -4.31 -5.68
CA GLU A 57 -3.66 -3.53 -5.69
C GLU A 57 -2.85 -3.79 -4.42
N ALA A 58 -3.53 -3.85 -3.30
CA ALA A 58 -2.86 -4.03 -2.02
C ALA A 58 -2.11 -5.36 -1.92
N VAL A 59 -2.65 -6.43 -2.53
CA VAL A 59 -1.98 -7.73 -2.49
C VAL A 59 -0.67 -7.73 -3.27
N CYS A 60 -0.45 -6.73 -4.11
CA CYS A 60 0.80 -6.59 -4.86
C CYS A 60 1.89 -5.87 -4.06
N VAL A 61 1.54 -5.30 -2.93
CA VAL A 61 2.49 -4.57 -2.08
C VAL A 61 2.93 -5.49 -0.96
N LYS A 62 4.21 -5.84 -0.97
CA LYS A 62 4.79 -6.66 0.09
C LYS A 62 5.33 -5.74 1.17
N MET A 63 4.84 -5.93 2.37
CA MET A 63 5.18 -5.08 3.49
C MET A 63 6.07 -5.79 4.47
N GLU A 64 6.82 -5.00 5.23
CA GLU A 64 7.66 -5.48 6.30
C GLU A 64 7.27 -4.71 7.54
N ASP A 65 7.06 -5.42 8.65
CA ASP A 65 6.67 -4.77 9.90
C ASP A 65 7.80 -3.85 10.36
N LYS A 66 7.43 -2.65 10.73
CA LYS A 66 8.39 -1.67 11.19
C LYS A 66 8.78 -1.90 12.65
N GLY A 67 7.90 -2.51 13.38
CA GLY A 67 8.10 -2.75 14.78
C GLY A 67 9.02 -3.89 15.07
#